data_e3b19bc8566fc0dc070538249f61099f
#
_entry.id   e3b19bc8566fc0dc070538249f61099f
#
_cell.length_a   1.000
_cell.length_b   1.000
_cell.length_c   1.000
_cell.angle_alpha   90.00
_cell.angle_beta   90.00
_cell.angle_gamma   90.00
#
_symmetry.space_group_name_H-M   'P 1'
#
loop_
_entity.id
_entity.type
_entity.pdbx_description
1 polymer ?
#
loop_
_entity_poly.entity_id
_entity_poly.type
_entity_poly.pdbx_seq_one_letter_code
_entity_poly.pdbx_strand_id
1 'polypeptide(L)'
;IKEIKPLVNRDFVISRIRHCDGDKQTELVNSTTVFHMHDEILVIANPIDVEAITVFFGKQVNVEWDFQNKQLISRKILITKPELNGKTLAQLKIRNNFGASITRVNRSGVDLVATPNLQLQMGDRVKIVGSELAVAHAEKILGNSMKRLNHPNLIPIFLGIALGCILGSTPFLFP
;
A
#
# COMPACT_ATOMS: atom_id res chain seq x y z
N ILE A 1 0.95 13.10 -13.39
CA ILE A 1 -0.01 12.32 -12.59
C ILE A 1 -0.86 13.22 -11.68
N LYS A 2 -0.31 14.25 -11.06
CA LYS A 2 -1.07 15.18 -10.22
C LYS A 2 -2.21 15.90 -10.97
N GLU A 3 -2.01 16.16 -12.26
CA GLU A 3 -2.97 16.84 -13.13
C GLU A 3 -4.06 15.93 -13.69
N ILE A 4 -3.77 14.63 -13.78
CA ILE A 4 -4.70 13.63 -14.36
C ILE A 4 -5.77 13.21 -13.35
N LYS A 5 -5.44 13.07 -12.05
CA LYS A 5 -6.37 12.61 -11.03
C LYS A 5 -7.65 13.46 -10.91
N PRO A 6 -7.59 14.80 -10.93
CA PRO A 6 -8.80 15.62 -10.86
C PRO A 6 -9.74 15.45 -12.06
N LEU A 7 -9.18 15.11 -13.24
CA LEU A 7 -9.94 14.98 -14.48
C LEU A 7 -10.78 13.69 -14.53
N VAL A 8 -10.28 12.61 -13.96
CA VAL A 8 -10.98 11.31 -14.00
C VAL A 8 -11.97 11.13 -12.84
N ASN A 9 -11.77 11.85 -11.72
CA ASN A 9 -12.57 11.77 -10.48
C ASN A 9 -12.85 10.33 -10.00
N ARG A 10 -11.86 9.44 -10.14
CA ARG A 10 -11.89 8.03 -9.74
C ARG A 10 -10.60 7.63 -9.05
N ASP A 11 -10.68 6.60 -8.21
CA ASP A 11 -9.53 6.07 -7.50
C ASP A 11 -8.77 5.05 -8.36
N PHE A 12 -7.58 5.43 -8.79
CA PHE A 12 -6.67 4.55 -9.52
C PHE A 12 -5.21 4.84 -9.19
N VAL A 13 -4.35 3.88 -9.49
CA VAL A 13 -2.89 3.99 -9.36
C VAL A 13 -2.25 3.55 -10.65
N ILE A 14 -1.46 4.43 -11.28
CA ILE A 14 -0.59 4.04 -12.39
C ILE A 14 0.67 3.45 -11.77
N SER A 15 0.90 2.17 -12.03
CA SER A 15 2.00 1.40 -11.43
C SER A 15 3.24 1.41 -12.32
N ARG A 16 3.05 1.18 -13.62
CA ARG A 16 4.14 1.01 -14.59
C ARG A 16 3.80 1.71 -15.89
N ILE A 17 4.84 2.04 -16.63
CA ILE A 17 4.78 2.55 -17.99
C ILE A 17 5.75 1.75 -18.86
N ARG A 18 5.37 1.56 -20.11
CA ARG A 18 6.21 1.04 -21.18
C ARG A 18 6.13 2.01 -22.34
N HIS A 19 7.25 2.63 -22.69
CA HIS A 19 7.33 3.51 -23.85
C HIS A 19 7.32 2.71 -25.15
N CYS A 20 6.57 3.19 -26.14
CA CYS A 20 6.51 2.54 -27.46
C CYS A 20 7.69 2.91 -28.35
N ASP A 21 8.34 4.06 -28.11
CA ASP A 21 9.49 4.55 -28.86
C ASP A 21 10.78 4.03 -28.22
N GLY A 22 11.42 3.01 -28.86
CA GLY A 22 12.72 2.48 -28.48
C GLY A 22 12.71 1.17 -27.72
N ASP A 23 13.59 1.06 -26.73
CA ASP A 23 13.72 -0.14 -25.91
C ASP A 23 12.46 -0.30 -25.05
N LYS A 24 11.68 -1.36 -25.28
CA LYS A 24 10.42 -1.64 -24.57
C LYS A 24 10.63 -1.94 -23.09
N GLN A 25 11.40 -1.11 -22.41
CA GLN A 25 11.65 -1.27 -20.98
C GLN A 25 10.43 -0.83 -20.18
N THR A 26 10.09 -1.64 -19.19
CA THR A 26 9.03 -1.34 -18.25
C THR A 26 9.60 -0.58 -17.06
N GLU A 27 9.11 0.62 -16.81
CA GLU A 27 9.54 1.47 -15.71
C GLU A 27 8.44 1.64 -14.66
N LEU A 28 8.85 1.91 -13.41
CA LEU A 28 7.93 2.34 -12.36
C LEU A 28 7.60 3.82 -12.55
N VAL A 29 6.32 4.12 -12.58
CA VAL A 29 5.83 5.49 -12.68
C VAL A 29 6.11 6.25 -11.39
N ASN A 30 6.78 7.38 -11.49
CA ASN A 30 7.08 8.30 -10.38
C ASN A 30 6.48 9.70 -10.62
N SER A 31 6.79 10.67 -9.76
CA SER A 31 6.26 12.03 -9.88
C SER A 31 6.82 12.82 -11.07
N THR A 32 7.95 12.40 -11.62
CA THR A 32 8.65 13.04 -12.75
C THR A 32 8.42 12.31 -14.08
N THR A 33 7.74 11.16 -14.06
CA THR A 33 7.45 10.39 -15.27
C THR A 33 6.58 11.21 -16.23
N VAL A 34 7.03 11.35 -17.46
CA VAL A 34 6.31 11.99 -18.58
C VAL A 34 5.66 10.89 -19.40
N PHE A 35 4.40 11.10 -19.77
CA PHE A 35 3.65 10.19 -20.63
C PHE A 35 3.67 10.72 -22.07
N HIS A 36 3.92 9.83 -23.02
CA HIS A 36 3.87 10.14 -24.45
C HIS A 36 2.68 9.43 -25.10
N MET A 37 2.32 9.90 -26.30
CA MET A 37 1.30 9.23 -27.08
C MET A 37 1.75 7.80 -27.40
N HIS A 38 0.80 6.87 -27.34
CA HIS A 38 1.01 5.43 -27.55
C HIS A 38 1.76 4.68 -26.45
N ASP A 39 2.13 5.34 -25.34
CA ASP A 39 2.67 4.63 -24.19
C ASP A 39 1.65 3.63 -23.62
N GLU A 40 2.13 2.46 -23.26
CA GLU A 40 1.33 1.47 -22.53
C GLU A 40 1.48 1.68 -21.02
N ILE A 41 0.36 1.80 -20.32
CA ILE A 41 0.36 2.03 -18.88
C ILE A 41 -0.37 0.89 -18.15
N LEU A 42 0.19 0.48 -17.01
CA LEU A 42 -0.47 -0.45 -16.10
C LEU A 42 -1.21 0.33 -15.01
N VAL A 43 -2.54 0.34 -15.13
CA VAL A 43 -3.43 1.01 -14.18
C VAL A 43 -4.04 -0.03 -13.23
N ILE A 44 -4.05 0.29 -11.94
CA ILE A 44 -4.69 -0.50 -10.89
C ILE A 44 -5.87 0.31 -10.37
N ALA A 45 -7.07 -0.23 -10.54
CA ALA A 45 -8.32 0.42 -10.17
C ALA A 45 -9.35 -0.61 -9.67
N ASN A 46 -10.48 -0.13 -9.19
CA ASN A 46 -11.63 -0.98 -8.92
C ASN A 46 -12.30 -1.41 -10.24
N PRO A 47 -12.86 -2.62 -10.33
CA PRO A 47 -13.54 -3.08 -11.55
C PRO A 47 -14.65 -2.14 -12.03
N ILE A 48 -15.36 -1.48 -11.12
CA ILE A 48 -16.45 -0.54 -11.41
C ILE A 48 -15.94 0.71 -12.14
N ASP A 49 -14.69 1.11 -11.93
CA ASP A 49 -14.11 2.33 -12.47
C ASP A 49 -13.38 2.11 -13.82
N VAL A 50 -13.24 0.85 -14.26
CA VAL A 50 -12.47 0.49 -15.46
C VAL A 50 -13.00 1.18 -16.71
N GLU A 51 -14.31 1.24 -16.91
CA GLU A 51 -14.90 1.90 -18.09
C GLU A 51 -14.57 3.39 -18.13
N ALA A 52 -14.75 4.11 -17.03
CA ALA A 52 -14.44 5.54 -16.95
C ALA A 52 -12.95 5.80 -17.18
N ILE A 53 -12.09 4.95 -16.67
CA ILE A 53 -10.64 5.03 -16.84
C ILE A 53 -10.25 4.76 -18.29
N THR A 54 -10.89 3.78 -18.94
CA THR A 54 -10.65 3.42 -20.34
C THR A 54 -11.04 4.54 -21.30
N VAL A 55 -12.15 5.23 -21.03
CA VAL A 55 -12.55 6.41 -21.83
C VAL A 55 -11.49 7.50 -21.79
N PHE A 56 -10.81 7.66 -20.65
CA PHE A 56 -9.81 8.72 -20.47
C PHE A 56 -8.44 8.36 -21.03
N PHE A 57 -7.95 7.14 -20.76
CA PHE A 57 -6.60 6.71 -21.17
C PHE A 57 -6.54 6.02 -22.53
N GLY A 58 -7.68 5.62 -23.08
CA GLY A 58 -7.75 4.92 -24.35
C GLY A 58 -8.02 3.42 -24.19
N LYS A 59 -7.83 2.69 -25.29
CA LYS A 59 -8.24 1.29 -25.42
C LYS A 59 -7.44 0.38 -24.49
N GLN A 60 -8.16 -0.49 -23.78
CA GLN A 60 -7.53 -1.58 -23.02
C GLN A 60 -6.86 -2.57 -23.97
N VAL A 61 -5.59 -2.86 -23.71
CA VAL A 61 -4.79 -3.85 -24.43
C VAL A 61 -4.42 -4.99 -23.51
N ASN A 62 -4.45 -6.20 -24.05
CA ASN A 62 -4.06 -7.39 -23.29
C ASN A 62 -2.55 -7.61 -23.52
N VAL A 63 -1.75 -7.03 -22.67
CA VAL A 63 -0.28 -7.11 -22.74
C VAL A 63 0.19 -7.97 -21.57
N GLU A 64 0.99 -8.99 -21.88
CA GLU A 64 1.78 -9.66 -20.85
C GLU A 64 2.86 -8.69 -20.35
N TRP A 65 2.61 -8.12 -19.17
CA TRP A 65 3.63 -7.36 -18.48
C TRP A 65 4.68 -8.34 -18.00
N ASP A 66 5.85 -8.30 -18.62
CA ASP A 66 6.97 -9.15 -18.22
C ASP A 66 7.37 -8.83 -16.78
N PHE A 67 6.90 -9.68 -15.87
CA PHE A 67 7.25 -9.63 -14.45
C PHE A 67 8.67 -10.18 -14.22
N GLN A 68 9.30 -10.75 -15.25
CA GLN A 68 10.64 -11.33 -15.20
C GLN A 68 11.75 -10.33 -15.52
N ASN A 69 11.42 -9.05 -15.78
CA ASN A 69 12.43 -8.03 -15.83
C ASN A 69 13.18 -8.06 -14.48
N LYS A 70 14.39 -8.61 -14.47
CA LYS A 70 15.22 -8.92 -13.29
C LYS A 70 15.44 -7.72 -12.34
N GLN A 71 14.99 -6.54 -12.75
CA GLN A 71 15.11 -5.29 -11.99
C GLN A 71 13.93 -5.00 -11.05
N LEU A 72 12.73 -5.55 -11.31
CA LEU A 72 11.54 -5.24 -10.53
C LEU A 72 10.90 -6.50 -9.92
N ILE A 73 10.91 -6.56 -8.60
CA ILE A 73 10.24 -7.62 -7.84
C ILE A 73 8.93 -7.12 -7.22
N SER A 74 8.02 -8.04 -6.99
CA SER A 74 6.78 -7.79 -6.24
C SER A 74 6.77 -8.61 -4.96
N ARG A 75 6.53 -7.96 -3.83
CA ARG A 75 6.46 -8.63 -2.51
C ARG A 75 5.23 -8.18 -1.74
N LYS A 76 4.63 -9.12 -1.00
CA LYS A 76 3.59 -8.81 -0.02
C LYS A 76 4.25 -8.59 1.34
N ILE A 77 3.97 -7.46 1.98
CA ILE A 77 4.55 -7.06 3.27
C ILE A 77 3.41 -6.82 4.25
N LEU A 78 3.54 -7.32 5.46
CA LEU A 78 2.60 -7.13 6.53
C LEU A 78 2.96 -5.89 7.35
N ILE A 79 2.01 -5.01 7.58
CA ILE A 79 2.18 -3.84 8.44
C ILE A 79 2.17 -4.28 9.90
N THR A 80 3.32 -4.18 10.55
CA THR A 80 3.49 -4.62 11.95
C THR A 80 4.03 -3.53 12.88
N LYS A 81 4.35 -2.34 12.34
CA LYS A 81 4.81 -1.21 13.14
C LYS A 81 3.64 -0.35 13.61
N PRO A 82 3.46 -0.18 14.93
CA PRO A 82 2.36 0.63 15.47
C PRO A 82 2.40 2.09 15.02
N GLU A 83 3.59 2.63 14.76
CA GLU A 83 3.78 4.04 14.35
C GLU A 83 3.18 4.33 12.96
N LEU A 84 2.84 3.29 12.20
CA LEU A 84 2.25 3.42 10.87
C LEU A 84 0.72 3.40 10.90
N ASN A 85 0.14 3.03 12.03
CA ASN A 85 -1.31 2.96 12.17
C ASN A 85 -1.92 4.35 12.00
N GLY A 86 -2.86 4.49 11.06
CA GLY A 86 -3.51 5.76 10.73
C GLY A 86 -2.72 6.67 9.79
N LYS A 87 -1.43 6.38 9.48
CA LYS A 87 -0.69 7.17 8.50
C LYS A 87 -1.15 6.90 7.08
N THR A 88 -1.22 7.94 6.26
CA THR A 88 -1.55 7.81 4.85
C THR A 88 -0.35 7.33 4.02
N LEU A 89 -0.62 6.68 2.89
CA LEU A 89 0.44 6.26 1.96
C LEU A 89 1.27 7.46 1.45
N ALA A 90 0.64 8.63 1.27
CA ALA A 90 1.34 9.85 0.89
C ALA A 90 2.37 10.30 1.93
N GLN A 91 2.07 10.16 3.23
CA GLN A 91 2.99 10.52 4.32
C GLN A 91 4.23 9.64 4.38
N LEU A 92 4.10 8.37 3.96
CA LEU A 92 5.24 7.43 3.96
C LEU A 92 6.25 7.72 2.86
N LYS A 93 5.84 8.42 1.78
CA LYS A 93 6.69 8.80 0.63
C LYS A 93 7.55 7.65 0.08
N ILE A 94 7.07 6.40 0.18
CA ILE A 94 7.84 5.19 -0.17
C ILE A 94 8.33 5.25 -1.62
N ARG A 95 7.47 5.74 -2.52
CA ARG A 95 7.82 5.89 -3.94
C ARG A 95 8.99 6.86 -4.14
N ASN A 96 8.95 8.03 -3.49
CA ASN A 96 9.94 9.07 -3.69
C ASN A 96 11.26 8.77 -2.97
N ASN A 97 11.19 8.15 -1.78
CA ASN A 97 12.38 7.93 -0.96
C ASN A 97 13.13 6.64 -1.33
N PHE A 98 12.41 5.63 -1.83
CA PHE A 98 12.98 4.29 -2.02
C PHE A 98 12.79 3.75 -3.44
N GLY A 99 12.06 4.44 -4.32
CA GLY A 99 11.79 3.94 -5.67
C GLY A 99 10.89 2.70 -5.70
N ALA A 100 10.15 2.41 -4.63
CA ALA A 100 9.18 1.33 -4.58
C ALA A 100 7.75 1.86 -4.60
N SER A 101 6.82 1.17 -5.24
CA SER A 101 5.42 1.55 -5.33
C SER A 101 4.53 0.55 -4.61
N ILE A 102 3.68 1.06 -3.69
CA ILE A 102 2.58 0.26 -3.14
C ILE A 102 1.44 0.28 -4.16
N THR A 103 0.99 -0.90 -4.56
CA THR A 103 -0.02 -1.05 -5.62
C THR A 103 -1.37 -1.49 -5.07
N ARG A 104 -1.37 -2.28 -4.02
CA ARG A 104 -2.58 -2.78 -3.36
C ARG A 104 -2.38 -2.90 -1.86
N VAL A 105 -3.48 -2.74 -1.12
CA VAL A 105 -3.55 -3.00 0.32
C VAL A 105 -4.67 -4.01 0.54
N ASN A 106 -4.34 -5.17 1.10
CA ASN A 106 -5.33 -6.15 1.53
C ASN A 106 -5.59 -5.98 3.01
N ARG A 107 -6.82 -5.69 3.36
CA ARG A 107 -7.31 -5.53 4.73
C ARG A 107 -8.40 -6.55 5.00
N SER A 108 -8.13 -7.50 5.89
CA SER A 108 -9.09 -8.55 6.27
C SER A 108 -9.71 -9.28 5.06
N GLY A 109 -8.89 -9.55 4.03
CA GLY A 109 -9.34 -10.24 2.81
C GLY A 109 -9.86 -9.32 1.69
N VAL A 110 -10.12 -8.03 1.97
CA VAL A 110 -10.57 -7.06 0.96
C VAL A 110 -9.39 -6.35 0.33
N ASP A 111 -9.32 -6.33 -1.00
CA ASP A 111 -8.30 -5.63 -1.76
C ASP A 111 -8.71 -4.17 -2.00
N LEU A 112 -7.93 -3.24 -1.47
CA LEU A 112 -8.09 -1.80 -1.61
C LEU A 112 -7.05 -1.27 -2.59
N VAL A 113 -7.45 -0.27 -3.39
CA VAL A 113 -6.52 0.47 -4.24
C VAL A 113 -5.61 1.34 -3.36
N ALA A 114 -4.30 1.28 -3.57
CA ALA A 114 -3.31 2.00 -2.77
C ALA A 114 -3.25 3.49 -3.13
N THR A 115 -4.35 4.21 -2.91
CA THR A 115 -4.41 5.65 -3.15
C THR A 115 -3.55 6.42 -2.14
N PRO A 116 -3.05 7.62 -2.48
CA PRO A 116 -2.22 8.41 -1.56
C PRO A 116 -2.88 8.72 -0.22
N ASN A 117 -4.21 8.85 -0.21
CA ASN A 117 -4.98 9.21 0.99
C ASN A 117 -5.39 7.97 1.81
N LEU A 118 -5.13 6.75 1.32
CA LEU A 118 -5.44 5.54 2.05
C LEU A 118 -4.61 5.49 3.34
N GLN A 119 -5.30 5.40 4.47
CA GLN A 119 -4.68 5.21 5.77
C GLN A 119 -4.35 3.74 6.00
N LEU A 120 -3.13 3.47 6.40
CA LEU A 120 -2.67 2.14 6.78
C LEU A 120 -3.17 1.76 8.18
N GLN A 121 -3.41 0.47 8.35
CA GLN A 121 -3.73 -0.12 9.65
C GLN A 121 -2.78 -1.28 9.96
N MET A 122 -2.57 -1.53 11.24
CA MET A 122 -1.84 -2.72 11.67
C MET A 122 -2.55 -3.98 11.15
N GLY A 123 -1.78 -4.92 10.62
CA GLY A 123 -2.33 -6.12 10.01
C GLY A 123 -2.66 -6.01 8.52
N ASP A 124 -2.60 -4.82 7.94
CA ASP A 124 -2.72 -4.67 6.49
C ASP A 124 -1.59 -5.42 5.77
N ARG A 125 -1.94 -6.07 4.67
CA ARG A 125 -0.96 -6.67 3.74
C ARG A 125 -0.83 -5.80 2.51
N VAL A 126 0.32 -5.15 2.36
CA VAL A 126 0.60 -4.27 1.22
C VAL A 126 1.37 -5.01 0.14
N LYS A 127 0.95 -4.86 -1.12
CA LYS A 127 1.70 -5.36 -2.28
C LYS A 127 2.60 -4.24 -2.79
N ILE A 128 3.92 -4.47 -2.70
CA ILE A 128 4.95 -3.52 -3.11
C ILE A 128 5.65 -4.03 -4.35
N VAL A 129 5.97 -3.12 -5.25
CA VAL A 129 6.74 -3.37 -6.48
C VAL A 129 7.91 -2.39 -6.51
N GLY A 130 9.10 -2.89 -6.82
CA GLY A 130 10.33 -2.10 -6.89
C GLY A 130 11.55 -2.96 -7.15
N SER A 131 12.74 -2.34 -7.19
CA SER A 131 13.98 -3.09 -7.17
C SER A 131 14.10 -3.88 -5.86
N GLU A 132 14.93 -4.90 -5.83
CA GLU A 132 15.11 -5.74 -4.64
C GLU A 132 15.55 -4.91 -3.42
N LEU A 133 16.48 -3.98 -3.62
CA LEU A 133 16.94 -3.07 -2.56
C LEU A 133 15.82 -2.12 -2.09
N ALA A 134 15.04 -1.58 -3.02
CA ALA A 134 13.92 -0.69 -2.70
C ALA A 134 12.83 -1.41 -1.88
N VAL A 135 12.51 -2.64 -2.26
CA VAL A 135 11.54 -3.48 -1.54
C VAL A 135 12.07 -3.86 -0.15
N ALA A 136 13.37 -4.21 -0.03
CA ALA A 136 13.97 -4.53 1.27
C ALA A 136 13.98 -3.31 2.22
N HIS A 137 14.26 -2.11 1.73
CA HIS A 137 14.15 -0.88 2.52
C HIS A 137 12.72 -0.60 2.97
N ALA A 138 11.75 -0.73 2.06
CA ALA A 138 10.34 -0.58 2.39
C ALA A 138 9.89 -1.60 3.46
N GLU A 139 10.36 -2.84 3.38
CA GLU A 139 10.07 -3.89 4.36
C GLU A 139 10.55 -3.52 5.77
N LYS A 140 11.76 -2.96 5.90
CA LYS A 140 12.28 -2.48 7.18
C LYS A 140 11.43 -1.37 7.80
N ILE A 141 10.87 -0.48 6.95
CA ILE A 141 10.01 0.62 7.40
C ILE A 141 8.64 0.11 7.80
N LEU A 142 8.05 -0.80 7.01
CA LEU A 142 6.69 -1.31 7.22
C LEU A 142 6.62 -2.37 8.31
N GLY A 143 7.71 -3.08 8.56
CA GLY A 143 7.85 -4.00 9.68
C GLY A 143 7.92 -5.47 9.28
N ASN A 144 6.95 -6.04 8.62
CA ASN A 144 6.85 -7.43 8.15
C ASN A 144 7.21 -8.53 9.19
N SER A 145 6.95 -8.29 10.47
CA SER A 145 7.23 -9.25 11.54
C SER A 145 5.96 -9.89 12.08
N MET A 146 5.64 -11.11 11.64
CA MET A 146 4.51 -11.88 12.17
C MET A 146 4.58 -12.08 13.69
N LYS A 147 5.79 -12.17 14.25
CA LYS A 147 5.99 -12.33 15.70
C LYS A 147 5.42 -11.16 16.50
N ARG A 148 5.47 -9.93 15.98
CA ARG A 148 4.94 -8.74 16.67
C ARG A 148 3.41 -8.74 16.78
N LEU A 149 2.71 -9.34 15.81
CA LEU A 149 1.24 -9.42 15.85
C LEU A 149 0.73 -10.54 16.75
N ASN A 150 1.55 -11.60 16.93
CA ASN A 150 1.18 -12.77 17.70
C ASN A 150 1.51 -12.64 19.21
N HIS A 151 2.15 -11.55 19.64
CA HIS A 151 2.38 -11.28 21.06
C HIS A 151 1.38 -10.24 21.55
N PRO A 152 0.24 -10.66 22.11
CA PRO A 152 -0.67 -9.73 22.80
C PRO A 152 0.10 -9.11 23.98
N ASN A 153 -0.05 -7.80 24.13
CA ASN A 153 0.49 -7.15 25.32
C ASN A 153 -0.37 -7.54 26.53
N LEU A 154 0.10 -8.52 27.31
CA LEU A 154 -0.62 -9.06 28.44
C LEU A 154 -0.60 -8.13 29.66
N ILE A 155 0.31 -7.15 29.70
CA ILE A 155 0.47 -6.24 30.84
C ILE A 155 -0.83 -5.50 31.18
N PRO A 156 -1.56 -4.86 30.25
CA PRO A 156 -2.81 -4.19 30.57
C PRO A 156 -3.89 -5.13 31.08
N ILE A 157 -3.90 -6.38 30.60
CA ILE A 157 -4.87 -7.40 31.00
C ILE A 157 -4.62 -7.78 32.46
N PHE A 158 -3.38 -8.15 32.81
CA PHE A 158 -3.03 -8.51 34.19
C PHE A 158 -3.17 -7.32 35.14
N LEU A 159 -2.82 -6.12 34.71
CA LEU A 159 -3.01 -4.91 35.51
C LEU A 159 -4.50 -4.64 35.79
N GLY A 160 -5.34 -4.81 34.78
CA GLY A 160 -6.80 -4.65 34.92
C GLY A 160 -7.40 -5.67 35.88
N ILE A 161 -6.97 -6.94 35.81
CA ILE A 161 -7.41 -8.01 36.74
C ILE A 161 -6.95 -7.68 38.15
N ALA A 162 -5.69 -7.32 38.36
CA ALA A 162 -5.15 -6.99 39.68
C ALA A 162 -5.89 -5.81 40.34
N LEU A 163 -6.09 -4.72 39.59
CA LEU A 163 -6.86 -3.57 40.05
C LEU A 163 -8.32 -3.93 40.35
N GLY A 164 -8.94 -4.74 39.50
CA GLY A 164 -10.31 -5.23 39.71
C GLY A 164 -10.45 -6.06 40.99
N CYS A 165 -9.50 -6.95 41.26
CA CYS A 165 -9.48 -7.73 42.50
C CYS A 165 -9.28 -6.85 43.73
N ILE A 166 -8.38 -5.86 43.68
CA ILE A 166 -8.15 -4.92 44.81
C ILE A 166 -9.40 -4.12 45.09
N LEU A 167 -10.03 -3.55 44.06
CA LEU A 167 -11.26 -2.76 44.20
C LEU A 167 -12.44 -3.60 44.68
N GLY A 168 -12.57 -4.86 44.19
CA GLY A 168 -13.63 -5.77 44.58
C GLY A 168 -13.47 -6.34 45.99
N SER A 169 -12.24 -6.34 46.54
CA SER A 169 -11.97 -6.80 47.93
C SER A 169 -12.14 -5.68 48.97
N THR A 170 -12.28 -4.43 48.55
CA THR A 170 -12.54 -3.31 49.47
C THR A 170 -14.05 -3.23 49.82
N PRO A 171 -14.48 -3.40 51.09
CA PRO A 171 -15.88 -3.24 51.44
C PRO A 171 -16.27 -1.75 51.35
N PHE A 172 -17.07 -1.39 50.35
CA PHE A 172 -17.70 -0.10 50.30
C PHE A 172 -18.88 -0.06 51.25
N LEU A 173 -18.70 0.55 52.42
CA LEU A 173 -19.80 0.90 53.31
C LEU A 173 -20.49 2.14 52.74
N PHE A 174 -21.64 1.96 52.11
CA PHE A 174 -22.53 3.07 51.83
C PHE A 174 -23.27 3.49 53.11
N PRO A 175 -23.34 4.79 53.45
CA PRO A 175 -24.11 5.28 54.60
C PRO A 175 -25.59 5.15 54.40
#